data_a3621be5fdd5125deeb699f10e04b6a6
#
_entry.id   a3621be5fdd5125deeb699f10e04b6a6
#
_cell.length_a   1.000
_cell.length_b   1.000
_cell.length_c   1.000
_cell.angle_alpha   90.00
_cell.angle_beta   90.00
_cell.angle_gamma   90.00
#
_symmetry.space_group_name_H-M   'P 1'
#
loop_
_entity.id
_entity.type
_entity.pdbx_description
1 polymer ?
#
loop_
_entity_poly.entity_id
_entity_poly.type
_entity_poly.pdbx_seq_one_letter_code
_entity_poly.pdbx_strand_id
1 'polypeptide(L)'
;MRHILFDLIDCPFDLLDEEEFIKESLVHAAIVAKSPYLKVETHKFEPQGVTGYALLEDSHISIHTWPELGIAKCDIFCCGQHSRPKEAVEYLHLRFKSQELKRWSCDRSIPSTIVSST
;
A
#
# COMPACT_ATOMS: atom_id res chain seq x y z
N MET A 1 -13.99 6.60 -5.52
CA MET A 1 -12.80 5.75 -5.61
C MET A 1 -11.56 6.59 -5.42
N ARG A 2 -10.66 6.14 -4.57
CA ARG A 2 -9.45 6.88 -4.23
C ARG A 2 -8.22 6.04 -4.54
N HIS A 3 -7.25 6.63 -5.22
CA HIS A 3 -5.99 5.97 -5.52
C HIS A 3 -4.86 6.83 -4.96
N ILE A 4 -4.10 6.28 -4.03
CA ILE A 4 -2.98 6.99 -3.41
C ILE A 4 -1.70 6.25 -3.76
N LEU A 5 -0.79 6.96 -4.43
CA LEU A 5 0.58 6.50 -4.63
C LEU A 5 1.42 7.12 -3.53
N PHE A 6 2.32 6.36 -2.94
CA PHE A 6 3.14 6.94 -1.88
C PHE A 6 4.49 6.26 -1.80
N ASP A 7 5.47 7.05 -1.36
CA ASP A 7 6.83 6.62 -1.15
C ASP A 7 7.16 6.74 0.32
N LEU A 8 7.70 5.66 0.89
CA LEU A 8 8.26 5.66 2.24
C LEU A 8 9.76 5.82 2.08
N ILE A 9 10.32 6.87 2.69
CA ILE A 9 11.70 7.28 2.46
C ILE A 9 12.48 7.23 3.77
N ASP A 10 13.73 6.79 3.68
CA ASP A 10 14.64 6.63 4.82
C ASP A 10 14.07 5.65 5.84
N CYS A 11 13.72 4.45 5.34
CA CYS A 11 13.32 3.32 6.17
C CYS A 11 14.53 2.48 6.55
N PRO A 12 14.51 1.82 7.72
CA PRO A 12 15.57 0.87 8.07
C PRO A 12 15.67 -0.28 7.08
N PHE A 13 16.89 -0.64 6.71
CA PHE A 13 17.16 -1.75 5.78
C PHE A 13 16.43 -3.03 6.21
N ASP A 14 16.56 -3.38 7.49
CA ASP A 14 16.04 -4.65 8.00
C ASP A 14 14.55 -4.79 7.83
N LEU A 15 13.80 -3.71 8.02
CA LEU A 15 12.34 -3.75 7.86
C LEU A 15 11.94 -3.94 6.41
N LEU A 16 12.67 -3.30 5.48
CA LEU A 16 12.38 -3.38 4.06
C LEU A 16 12.76 -4.71 3.44
N ASP A 17 13.64 -5.47 4.11
CA ASP A 17 14.14 -6.74 3.57
C ASP A 17 13.51 -7.96 4.22
N GLU A 18 12.62 -7.78 5.18
CA GLU A 18 12.00 -8.85 5.95
C GLU A 18 10.64 -9.21 5.36
N GLU A 19 10.58 -10.34 4.65
CA GLU A 19 9.38 -10.75 3.93
C GLU A 19 8.17 -10.90 4.85
N GLU A 20 8.33 -11.56 6.01
CA GLU A 20 7.22 -11.77 6.93
C GLU A 20 6.72 -10.46 7.52
N PHE A 21 7.62 -9.54 7.82
CA PHE A 21 7.23 -8.22 8.32
C PHE A 21 6.39 -7.46 7.30
N ILE A 22 6.78 -7.54 6.03
CA ILE A 22 6.05 -6.89 4.95
C ILE A 22 4.68 -7.53 4.75
N LYS A 23 4.62 -8.85 4.79
CA LYS A 23 3.36 -9.58 4.66
C LYS A 23 2.39 -9.19 5.78
N GLU A 24 2.86 -9.18 7.03
CA GLU A 24 2.05 -8.76 8.17
C GLU A 24 1.62 -7.30 8.05
N SER A 25 2.52 -6.46 7.55
CA SER A 25 2.21 -5.04 7.36
C SER A 25 1.08 -4.83 6.36
N LEU A 26 1.07 -5.62 5.28
CA LEU A 26 -0.01 -5.56 4.29
C LEU A 26 -1.34 -6.01 4.88
N VAL A 27 -1.34 -7.08 5.68
CA VAL A 27 -2.55 -7.56 6.36
C VAL A 27 -3.10 -6.47 7.28
N HIS A 28 -2.23 -5.90 8.11
CA HIS A 28 -2.64 -4.86 9.07
C HIS A 28 -3.09 -3.58 8.35
N ALA A 29 -2.43 -3.22 7.27
CA ALA A 29 -2.84 -2.04 6.48
C ALA A 29 -4.24 -2.21 5.91
N ALA A 30 -4.58 -3.42 5.44
CA ALA A 30 -5.91 -3.71 4.96
C ALA A 30 -6.95 -3.56 6.08
N ILE A 31 -6.64 -4.02 7.27
CA ILE A 31 -7.52 -3.88 8.44
C ILE A 31 -7.70 -2.41 8.79
N VAL A 32 -6.61 -1.63 8.82
CA VAL A 32 -6.66 -0.20 9.11
C VAL A 32 -7.47 0.54 8.05
N ALA A 33 -7.34 0.14 6.79
CA ALA A 33 -8.11 0.73 5.69
C ALA A 33 -9.58 0.33 5.73
N LYS A 34 -9.97 -0.55 6.63
CA LYS A 34 -11.34 -1.11 6.72
C LYS A 34 -11.76 -1.78 5.41
N SER A 35 -10.82 -2.43 4.79
CA SER A 35 -11.03 -3.18 3.54
C SER A 35 -10.49 -4.58 3.75
N PRO A 36 -11.35 -5.55 4.05
CA PRO A 36 -10.90 -6.93 4.31
C PRO A 36 -10.11 -7.48 3.14
N TYR A 37 -9.00 -8.14 3.44
CA TYR A 37 -8.19 -8.75 2.40
C TYR A 37 -8.70 -10.14 2.05
N LEU A 38 -8.56 -10.49 0.76
CA LEU A 38 -8.85 -11.82 0.25
C LEU A 38 -7.57 -12.65 0.18
N LYS A 39 -6.45 -12.01 -0.13
CA LYS A 39 -5.19 -12.69 -0.35
C LYS A 39 -4.04 -11.72 -0.16
N VAL A 40 -2.95 -12.19 0.43
CA VAL A 40 -1.71 -11.44 0.53
C VAL A 40 -0.60 -12.32 0.00
N GLU A 41 0.21 -11.78 -0.92
CA GLU A 41 1.35 -12.49 -1.49
C GLU A 41 2.58 -11.61 -1.46
N THR A 42 3.72 -12.24 -1.27
CA THR A 42 5.00 -11.57 -1.25
C THR A 42 6.03 -12.41 -2.00
N HIS A 43 7.06 -11.73 -2.48
CA HIS A 43 8.21 -12.37 -3.11
C HIS A 43 9.48 -11.70 -2.59
N LYS A 44 10.38 -12.51 -2.03
CA LYS A 44 11.67 -12.03 -1.55
C LYS A 44 12.71 -12.20 -2.66
N PHE A 45 13.41 -11.11 -2.96
CA PHE A 45 14.48 -11.11 -3.97
C PHE A 45 15.85 -11.31 -3.31
N GLU A 46 16.76 -11.92 -4.07
CA GLU A 46 18.15 -12.01 -3.69
C GLU A 46 18.96 -11.03 -4.53
N PRO A 47 19.89 -10.24 -3.94
CA PRO A 47 20.34 -10.30 -2.54
C PRO A 47 19.44 -9.54 -1.56
N GLN A 48 18.57 -8.66 -2.02
CA GLN A 48 17.65 -7.94 -1.13
C GLN A 48 16.44 -7.44 -1.89
N GLY A 49 15.40 -7.06 -1.13
CA GLY A 49 14.20 -6.49 -1.69
C GLY A 49 13.00 -7.42 -1.60
N VAL A 50 11.83 -6.83 -1.50
CA VAL A 50 10.57 -7.57 -1.42
C VAL A 50 9.53 -6.86 -2.26
N THR A 51 8.73 -7.62 -2.99
CA THR A 51 7.52 -7.14 -3.64
C THR A 51 6.35 -7.85 -2.99
N GLY A 52 5.28 -7.09 -2.71
CA GLY A 52 4.10 -7.70 -2.12
C GLY A 52 2.84 -6.95 -2.47
N TYR A 53 1.72 -7.63 -2.31
CA TYR A 53 0.43 -7.00 -2.48
C TYR A 53 -0.61 -7.67 -1.60
N ALA A 54 -1.63 -6.90 -1.23
CA ALA A 54 -2.85 -7.39 -0.62
C ALA A 54 -3.97 -7.22 -1.63
N LEU A 55 -4.59 -8.32 -2.01
CA LEU A 55 -5.77 -8.31 -2.85
C LEU A 55 -6.98 -8.12 -1.95
N LEU A 56 -7.69 -7.04 -2.15
CA LEU A 56 -8.94 -6.73 -1.45
C LEU A 56 -10.09 -7.07 -2.41
N GLU A 57 -11.33 -6.92 -2.00
CA GLU A 57 -12.44 -7.34 -2.88
C GLU A 57 -12.39 -6.66 -4.26
N ASP A 58 -12.41 -5.34 -4.28
CA ASP A 58 -12.34 -4.54 -5.50
C ASP A 58 -11.22 -3.51 -5.42
N SER A 59 -10.21 -3.79 -4.62
CA SER A 59 -9.16 -2.85 -4.27
C SER A 59 -7.85 -3.61 -4.09
N HIS A 60 -6.77 -2.86 -3.82
CA HIS A 60 -5.47 -3.48 -3.54
C HIS A 60 -4.56 -2.54 -2.77
N ILE A 61 -3.55 -3.14 -2.14
CA ILE A 61 -2.40 -2.42 -1.59
C ILE A 61 -1.17 -3.12 -2.15
N SER A 62 -0.23 -2.36 -2.69
CA SER A 62 1.02 -2.94 -3.19
C SER A 62 2.23 -2.26 -2.58
N ILE A 63 3.34 -2.99 -2.54
CA ILE A 63 4.61 -2.47 -2.04
C ILE A 63 5.77 -3.11 -2.79
N HIS A 64 6.77 -2.29 -3.10
CA HIS A 64 8.05 -2.72 -3.65
C HIS A 64 9.13 -2.05 -2.83
N THR A 65 10.10 -2.83 -2.34
CA THR A 65 11.14 -2.27 -1.49
C THR A 65 12.51 -2.31 -2.13
N TRP A 66 13.30 -1.28 -1.84
CA TRP A 66 14.72 -1.19 -2.18
C TRP A 66 15.46 -0.92 -0.87
N PRO A 67 15.77 -1.98 -0.09
CA PRO A 67 16.43 -1.80 1.22
C PRO A 67 17.74 -1.03 1.13
N GLU A 68 18.50 -1.25 0.05
CA GLU A 68 19.78 -0.56 -0.16
C GLU A 68 19.64 0.95 -0.33
N LEU A 69 18.45 1.40 -0.71
CA LEU A 69 18.15 2.83 -0.85
C LEU A 69 17.29 3.37 0.30
N GLY A 70 16.84 2.48 1.18
CA GLY A 70 15.95 2.85 2.27
C GLY A 70 14.56 3.27 1.80
N ILE A 71 14.09 2.75 0.66
CA ILE A 71 12.89 3.25 0.01
C ILE A 71 11.89 2.11 -0.23
N ALA A 72 10.60 2.42 -0.03
CA ALA A 72 9.49 1.58 -0.50
C ALA A 72 8.58 2.42 -1.39
N LYS A 73 8.21 1.86 -2.52
CA LYS A 73 7.23 2.44 -3.44
C LYS A 73 5.93 1.68 -3.28
N CYS A 74 4.85 2.39 -3.01
CA CYS A 74 3.58 1.77 -2.63
C CYS A 74 2.42 2.43 -3.36
N ASP A 75 1.30 1.70 -3.41
CA ASP A 75 0.04 2.31 -3.78
C ASP A 75 -1.10 1.61 -3.06
N ILE A 76 -2.19 2.35 -2.88
CA ILE A 76 -3.44 1.80 -2.36
C ILE A 76 -4.58 2.35 -3.19
N PHE A 77 -5.40 1.43 -3.73
CA PHE A 77 -6.61 1.78 -4.44
C PHE A 77 -7.78 1.26 -3.63
N CYS A 78 -8.65 2.15 -3.21
CA CYS A 78 -9.83 1.80 -2.41
C CYS A 78 -11.10 2.28 -3.05
N CYS A 79 -12.10 1.41 -3.01
CA CYS A 79 -13.48 1.70 -3.39
C CYS A 79 -14.32 1.71 -2.14
N GLY A 80 -15.48 2.37 -2.21
CA GLY A 80 -16.43 2.35 -1.10
C GLY A 80 -16.25 3.50 -0.13
N GLN A 81 -17.37 3.88 0.47
CA GLN A 81 -17.46 5.05 1.32
C GLN A 81 -16.86 4.83 2.71
N HIS A 82 -16.75 3.57 3.13
CA HIS A 82 -16.29 3.25 4.47
C HIS A 82 -14.79 2.93 4.53
N SER A 83 -14.11 2.89 3.39
CA SER A 83 -12.68 2.62 3.36
C SER A 83 -11.88 3.80 3.93
N ARG A 84 -10.71 3.49 4.47
CA ARG A 84 -9.84 4.46 5.12
C ARG A 84 -8.41 4.38 4.53
N PRO A 85 -8.24 4.71 3.23
CA PRO A 85 -6.93 4.57 2.61
C PRO A 85 -5.86 5.49 3.22
N LYS A 86 -6.23 6.70 3.64
CA LYS A 86 -5.27 7.63 4.23
C LYS A 86 -4.72 7.10 5.55
N GLU A 87 -5.56 6.48 6.36
CA GLU A 87 -5.12 5.88 7.63
C GLU A 87 -4.16 4.72 7.38
N ALA A 88 -4.38 3.94 6.33
CA ALA A 88 -3.48 2.85 5.98
C ALA A 88 -2.12 3.39 5.54
N VAL A 89 -2.08 4.49 4.79
CA VAL A 89 -0.81 5.14 4.38
C VAL A 89 -0.05 5.59 5.63
N GLU A 90 -0.73 6.28 6.56
CA GLU A 90 -0.09 6.74 7.80
C GLU A 90 0.39 5.55 8.65
N TYR A 91 -0.40 4.49 8.71
CA TYR A 91 -0.01 3.28 9.43
C TYR A 91 1.30 2.71 8.87
N LEU A 92 1.40 2.58 7.55
CA LEU A 92 2.61 2.04 6.93
C LEU A 92 3.81 2.96 7.12
N HIS A 93 3.61 4.27 7.06
CA HIS A 93 4.66 5.25 7.35
C HIS A 93 5.24 5.03 8.75
N LEU A 94 4.39 4.87 9.75
CA LEU A 94 4.84 4.65 11.12
C LEU A 94 5.46 3.26 11.30
N ARG A 95 4.83 2.25 10.72
CA ARG A 95 5.27 0.87 10.87
C ARG A 95 6.66 0.64 10.29
N PHE A 96 6.94 1.23 9.13
CA PHE A 96 8.25 1.10 8.48
C PHE A 96 9.27 2.11 8.99
N LYS A 97 8.88 2.97 9.95
CA LYS A 97 9.76 3.99 10.53
C LYS A 97 10.37 4.90 9.48
N SER A 98 9.61 5.22 8.43
CA SER A 98 10.10 6.11 7.39
C SER A 98 10.23 7.52 7.93
N GLN A 99 11.32 8.21 7.53
CA GLN A 99 11.58 9.58 7.97
C GLN A 99 10.77 10.58 7.16
N GLU A 100 10.44 10.22 5.92
CA GLU A 100 9.71 11.10 5.03
C GLU A 100 8.66 10.28 4.27
N LEU A 101 7.47 10.87 4.13
CA LEU A 101 6.37 10.29 3.35
C LEU A 101 6.04 11.25 2.23
N LYS A 102 6.10 10.76 0.99
CA LYS A 102 5.61 11.51 -0.17
C LYS A 102 4.39 10.80 -0.69
N ARG A 103 3.33 11.54 -0.99
CA ARG A 103 2.10 10.91 -1.49
C ARG A 103 1.40 11.78 -2.53
N TRP A 104 0.73 11.10 -3.43
CA TRP A 104 -0.08 11.70 -4.49
C TRP A 104 -1.44 11.02 -4.45
N SER A 105 -2.50 11.79 -4.28
CA SER A 105 -3.86 11.26 -4.14
C SER A 105 -4.67 11.65 -5.35
N CYS A 106 -5.39 10.69 -5.91
CA CYS A 106 -6.22 10.90 -7.09
C CYS A 106 -7.62 10.36 -6.83
N ASP A 107 -8.63 11.20 -7.08
CA ASP A 107 -10.02 10.76 -7.05
C ASP A 107 -10.37 10.19 -8.42
N ARG A 108 -10.77 8.91 -8.43
CA ARG A 108 -11.06 8.19 -9.67
C ARG A 108 -12.53 7.76 -9.73
N SER A 109 -13.40 8.64 -9.28
CA SER A 109 -14.84 8.38 -9.33
C SER A 109 -15.31 8.21 -10.77
N ILE A 110 -16.33 7.38 -10.95
CA ILE A 110 -16.92 7.17 -12.27
C ILE A 110 -17.61 8.46 -12.69
N PRO A 111 -17.23 9.04 -13.85
CA PRO A 111 -17.90 10.25 -14.35
C PRO A 111 -19.36 9.97 -14.64
N SER A 112 -20.23 10.94 -14.32
CA SER A 112 -21.67 10.80 -14.55
C SER A 112 -22.01 10.61 -16.03
N THR A 113 -21.20 11.17 -16.93
CA THR A 113 -21.39 11.00 -18.38
C THR A 113 -21.20 9.55 -18.83
N ILE A 114 -20.28 8.81 -18.18
CA ILE A 114 -20.08 7.40 -18.49
C ILE A 114 -21.24 6.57 -17.94
N VAL A 115 -21.67 6.88 -16.70
CA VAL A 115 -22.80 6.18 -16.07
C VAL A 115 -24.07 6.38 -16.89
N SER A 116 -24.32 7.59 -17.37
CA SER A 116 -25.53 7.91 -18.12
C SER A 116 -25.55 7.33 -19.52
N SER A 117 -24.38 6.97 -20.07
CA SER A 117 -24.29 6.38 -21.40
C SER A 117 -24.48 4.87 -21.40
N THR A 118 -24.53 4.26 -20.24
CA THR A 118 -24.75 2.82 -20.10
C THR A 118 -26.16 2.52 -19.66
#